data_6fd78120aa91bc7509ee465f9824cec3
#
_entry.id   6fd78120aa91bc7509ee465f9824cec3
#
_cell.length_a   1.000
_cell.length_b   1.000
_cell.length_c   1.000
_cell.angle_alpha   90.00
_cell.angle_beta   90.00
_cell.angle_gamma   90.00
#
_symmetry.space_group_name_H-M   'P 1'
#
loop_
_entity.id
_entity.type
_entity.pdbx_description
1 polymer ?
#
loop_
_entity_poly.entity_id
_entity_poly.type
_entity_poly.pdbx_seq_one_letter_code
_entity_poly.pdbx_strand_id
1 'polypeptide(L)'
;MGAATFSVTRGGCNPRVVRASLTLTDPARAGQGLGPFMIDPMLSRFLRGAAAYYALALVAIHAEPTLTDHGQYFKSSPSADVGLTTVPASDSRFLYEGRFDTAKPAAPVAIWEGSRIWIDFEGSRIALLFDHLQDQCFFDVHVDGMSHVLALRDPSQHCYELTLPLGPGRHRLMLFKRSEATAGTVAFKGIQVAHGAALWAAQRPTYRMKMEFIGDSITVGACNEDGPADQWDDRLTHDNALSYGALTAAAFHADYRCIAVSGMGICAGYVPMLAGQVWDRVYPRVGAPKADLTSWQPDVVFVNFGENDNSFTSVHHEPFPPGFTAGYVALVQSIRAAYPKAEIVLLRGGMFGGAKSEVLRKAWMAAVTKLEAGDRDVAHFVFTHWTETHPRVKDDQAMADELSSWLGNQPFMQGR
;
A
#
# COMPACT_ATOMS: atom_id res chain seq x y z
N MET A 1 -47.01 -9.85 4.92
CA MET A 1 -45.79 -9.58 4.07
C MET A 1 -46.00 -8.21 3.45
N GLY A 2 -45.36 -7.18 4.00
CA GLY A 2 -45.41 -5.84 3.45
C GLY A 2 -44.29 -5.70 2.38
N ALA A 3 -44.65 -5.29 1.19
CA ALA A 3 -43.73 -5.03 0.10
C ALA A 3 -43.00 -3.69 0.33
N ALA A 4 -41.69 -3.68 0.33
CA ALA A 4 -40.90 -2.47 0.31
C ALA A 4 -40.62 -2.09 -1.16
N THR A 5 -41.05 -0.90 -1.54
CA THR A 5 -40.79 -0.35 -2.88
C THR A 5 -39.72 0.70 -2.77
N PHE A 6 -38.65 0.56 -3.59
CA PHE A 6 -37.63 1.56 -3.76
C PHE A 6 -38.02 2.48 -4.93
N SER A 7 -37.97 3.79 -4.74
CA SER A 7 -38.06 4.75 -5.82
C SER A 7 -36.90 5.74 -5.72
N VAL A 8 -36.20 5.94 -6.84
CA VAL A 8 -35.12 6.94 -6.99
C VAL A 8 -35.65 8.04 -7.90
N THR A 9 -35.82 9.24 -7.39
CA THR A 9 -36.15 10.41 -8.19
C THR A 9 -34.93 11.30 -8.41
N ARG A 10 -34.58 11.55 -9.65
CA ARG A 10 -33.57 12.54 -10.02
C ARG A 10 -34.17 13.93 -10.01
N GLY A 11 -33.72 14.78 -9.08
CA GLY A 11 -34.01 16.21 -9.10
C GLY A 11 -33.03 16.93 -10.03
N GLY A 12 -33.53 17.88 -10.80
CA GLY A 12 -32.78 18.61 -11.83
C GLY A 12 -31.62 19.45 -11.31
N CYS A 13 -30.58 19.52 -12.12
CA CYS A 13 -29.49 20.50 -12.15
C CYS A 13 -28.51 20.57 -10.96
N ASN A 14 -28.29 19.48 -10.20
CA ASN A 14 -27.05 19.40 -9.40
C ASN A 14 -26.70 17.95 -9.07
N PRO A 15 -25.58 17.39 -9.52
CA PRO A 15 -25.27 15.96 -9.39
C PRO A 15 -24.78 15.50 -7.99
N ARG A 16 -24.84 16.35 -6.96
CA ARG A 16 -24.22 16.05 -5.66
C ARG A 16 -25.18 15.83 -4.48
N VAL A 17 -26.48 15.65 -4.70
CA VAL A 17 -27.39 15.35 -3.59
C VAL A 17 -28.28 14.18 -3.94
N VAL A 18 -27.89 12.99 -3.50
CA VAL A 18 -28.78 11.80 -3.45
C VAL A 18 -29.41 11.78 -2.06
N ARG A 19 -30.72 12.08 -1.96
CA ARG A 19 -31.50 11.82 -0.74
C ARG A 19 -32.21 10.49 -0.89
N ALA A 20 -31.86 9.55 -0.03
CA ALA A 20 -32.64 8.33 0.16
C ALA A 20 -33.64 8.57 1.32
N SER A 21 -34.91 8.40 1.08
CA SER A 21 -35.93 8.40 2.14
C SER A 21 -36.57 7.02 2.22
N LEU A 22 -36.61 6.47 3.42
CA LEU A 22 -37.35 5.24 3.74
C LEU A 22 -38.68 5.65 4.33
N THR A 23 -39.79 5.38 3.64
CA THR A 23 -41.12 5.57 4.17
C THR A 23 -41.67 4.20 4.56
N LEU A 24 -41.87 3.99 5.84
CA LEU A 24 -42.65 2.87 6.36
C LEU A 24 -44.13 3.30 6.38
N THR A 25 -44.96 2.65 5.58
CA THR A 25 -46.41 2.83 5.66
C THR A 25 -46.96 1.94 6.77
N ASP A 26 -47.57 2.56 7.75
CA ASP A 26 -48.27 1.91 8.86
C ASP A 26 -49.58 1.26 8.38
N PRO A 27 -49.82 -0.05 8.57
CA PRO A 27 -51.09 -0.68 8.26
C PRO A 27 -52.00 -0.63 9.47
N ALA A 28 -52.55 0.51 9.81
CA ALA A 28 -53.65 0.61 10.74
C ALA A 28 -54.97 0.60 9.99
N ARG A 29 -55.52 -0.60 9.70
CA ARG A 29 -56.92 -0.98 9.68
C ARG A 29 -57.17 -2.35 9.04
N ALA A 30 -57.14 -3.38 9.84
CA ALA A 30 -58.02 -4.55 9.67
C ALA A 30 -57.98 -5.36 10.98
N GLY A 31 -59.07 -5.41 11.67
CA GLY A 31 -59.19 -6.09 12.93
C GLY A 31 -59.32 -7.61 12.78
N GLN A 32 -59.09 -8.24 13.90
CA GLN A 32 -59.39 -9.61 14.34
C GLN A 32 -58.19 -10.56 14.40
N GLY A 33 -57.71 -10.71 15.60
CA GLY A 33 -57.43 -11.90 16.38
C GLY A 33 -56.48 -12.97 15.79
N LEU A 34 -55.21 -12.93 16.16
CA LEU A 34 -54.39 -14.10 16.42
C LEU A 34 -53.34 -13.72 17.48
N GLY A 35 -53.15 -14.60 18.45
CA GLY A 35 -52.36 -14.39 19.65
C GLY A 35 -50.87 -14.08 19.45
N PRO A 36 -50.15 -13.70 20.51
CA PRO A 36 -48.79 -13.23 20.39
C PRO A 36 -47.82 -14.37 20.07
N PHE A 37 -47.24 -14.34 18.87
CA PHE A 37 -46.03 -15.10 18.58
C PHE A 37 -44.87 -14.42 19.29
N MET A 38 -44.33 -15.06 20.33
CA MET A 38 -43.04 -14.66 20.93
C MET A 38 -41.90 -14.93 19.94
N ILE A 39 -41.35 -13.87 19.39
CA ILE A 39 -40.12 -13.95 18.62
C ILE A 39 -38.97 -14.04 19.63
N ASP A 40 -38.21 -15.12 19.55
CA ASP A 40 -37.01 -15.38 20.37
C ASP A 40 -36.06 -14.14 20.37
N PRO A 41 -35.73 -13.60 21.54
CA PRO A 41 -34.84 -12.43 21.66
C PRO A 41 -33.43 -12.67 21.08
N MET A 42 -33.01 -13.93 20.95
CA MET A 42 -31.74 -14.27 20.29
C MET A 42 -31.80 -14.07 18.77
N LEU A 43 -32.91 -14.42 18.12
CA LEU A 43 -33.06 -14.26 16.66
C LEU A 43 -33.14 -12.78 16.25
N SER A 44 -33.70 -11.92 17.10
CA SER A 44 -33.79 -10.48 16.85
C SER A 44 -32.42 -9.77 16.96
N ARG A 45 -31.52 -10.28 17.83
CA ARG A 45 -30.15 -9.78 17.95
C ARG A 45 -29.29 -10.20 16.77
N PHE A 46 -29.46 -11.42 16.26
CA PHE A 46 -28.75 -11.91 15.07
C PHE A 46 -29.13 -11.16 13.79
N LEU A 47 -30.41 -10.88 13.59
CA LEU A 47 -30.90 -10.13 12.41
C LEU A 47 -30.50 -8.65 12.45
N ARG A 48 -30.42 -8.03 13.63
CA ARG A 48 -29.94 -6.64 13.78
C ARG A 48 -28.43 -6.55 13.62
N GLY A 49 -27.65 -7.53 14.06
CA GLY A 49 -26.22 -7.63 13.85
C GLY A 49 -25.86 -7.84 12.38
N ALA A 50 -26.54 -8.74 11.69
CA ALA A 50 -26.30 -9.01 10.27
C ALA A 50 -26.67 -7.82 9.37
N ALA A 51 -27.79 -7.12 9.65
CA ALA A 51 -28.19 -5.94 8.87
C ALA A 51 -27.24 -4.75 9.07
N ALA A 52 -26.70 -4.55 10.29
CA ALA A 52 -25.71 -3.52 10.57
C ALA A 52 -24.35 -3.86 9.95
N TYR A 53 -23.96 -5.14 9.91
CA TYR A 53 -22.71 -5.59 9.27
C TYR A 53 -22.79 -5.47 7.74
N TYR A 54 -23.93 -5.80 7.12
CA TYR A 54 -24.15 -5.60 5.68
C TYR A 54 -24.24 -4.13 5.30
N ALA A 55 -24.82 -3.27 6.13
CA ALA A 55 -24.88 -1.83 5.87
C ALA A 55 -23.49 -1.16 6.02
N LEU A 56 -22.67 -1.58 6.99
CA LEU A 56 -21.29 -1.11 7.15
C LEU A 56 -20.36 -1.66 6.05
N ALA A 57 -20.55 -2.90 5.61
CA ALA A 57 -19.78 -3.46 4.51
C ALA A 57 -20.12 -2.82 3.15
N LEU A 58 -21.40 -2.43 2.92
CA LEU A 58 -21.81 -1.74 1.69
C LEU A 58 -21.39 -0.26 1.64
N VAL A 59 -21.15 0.38 2.79
CA VAL A 59 -20.64 1.76 2.84
C VAL A 59 -19.10 1.80 2.67
N ALA A 60 -18.40 0.74 3.06
CA ALA A 60 -16.94 0.64 2.88
C ALA A 60 -16.49 0.38 1.42
N ILE A 61 -17.41 -0.08 0.54
CA ILE A 61 -17.07 -0.52 -0.83
C ILE A 61 -17.00 0.64 -1.84
N HIS A 62 -17.34 1.89 -1.45
CA HIS A 62 -17.40 3.01 -2.41
C HIS A 62 -16.88 4.35 -1.83
N ALA A 63 -16.04 4.33 -0.81
CA ALA A 63 -15.29 5.53 -0.45
C ALA A 63 -14.14 5.67 -1.43
N GLU A 64 -14.15 6.71 -2.27
CA GLU A 64 -12.98 7.06 -3.06
C GLU A 64 -11.79 7.24 -2.11
N PRO A 65 -10.59 6.75 -2.47
CA PRO A 65 -9.40 6.93 -1.65
C PRO A 65 -9.17 8.44 -1.45
N THR A 66 -8.99 8.84 -0.21
CA THR A 66 -8.72 10.23 0.12
C THR A 66 -7.26 10.51 -0.22
N LEU A 67 -7.03 11.45 -1.14
CA LEU A 67 -5.68 11.93 -1.46
C LEU A 67 -5.02 12.49 -0.19
N THR A 68 -3.72 12.25 -0.06
CA THR A 68 -2.94 12.76 1.06
C THR A 68 -2.85 14.28 1.00
N ASP A 69 -3.00 14.97 2.12
CA ASP A 69 -2.82 16.42 2.19
C ASP A 69 -1.34 16.80 2.08
N HIS A 70 -0.96 17.47 0.99
CA HIS A 70 0.39 17.94 0.70
C HIS A 70 0.72 19.29 1.36
N GLY A 71 -0.09 19.78 2.29
CA GLY A 71 0.17 21.02 3.02
C GLY A 71 1.50 20.97 3.80
N GLN A 72 2.06 22.16 4.07
CA GLN A 72 3.31 22.28 4.81
C GLN A 72 3.07 22.21 6.32
N TYR A 73 3.03 21.01 6.86
CA TYR A 73 2.81 20.75 8.28
C TYR A 73 4.10 20.53 9.09
N PHE A 74 5.24 20.65 8.43
CA PHE A 74 6.54 20.51 9.07
C PHE A 74 7.37 21.77 8.85
N LYS A 75 8.02 22.24 9.89
CA LYS A 75 9.02 23.32 9.82
C LYS A 75 10.40 22.80 10.12
N SER A 76 11.40 23.39 9.48
CA SER A 76 12.79 23.23 9.87
C SER A 76 12.97 23.74 11.29
N SER A 77 13.60 22.95 12.15
CA SER A 77 13.88 23.31 13.54
C SER A 77 15.34 23.04 13.85
N PRO A 78 16.00 23.83 14.73
CA PRO A 78 17.32 23.47 15.23
C PRO A 78 17.26 22.10 15.94
N SER A 79 18.26 21.27 15.72
CA SER A 79 18.34 19.94 16.36
C SER A 79 18.53 19.97 17.88
N ALA A 80 18.69 21.15 18.47
CA ALA A 80 18.83 21.38 19.90
C ALA A 80 17.86 22.46 20.36
N ASP A 81 16.61 22.08 20.61
CA ASP A 81 15.64 22.94 21.34
C ASP A 81 15.73 22.62 22.83
N VAL A 82 15.94 23.65 23.66
CA VAL A 82 16.14 23.56 25.14
C VAL A 82 14.94 22.91 25.85
N GLY A 83 13.78 22.87 25.22
CA GLY A 83 12.55 22.26 25.80
C GLY A 83 12.28 20.82 25.39
N LEU A 84 13.12 20.21 24.55
CA LEU A 84 12.89 18.89 23.97
C LEU A 84 13.95 17.87 24.43
N THR A 85 13.51 16.62 24.55
CA THR A 85 14.37 15.44 24.80
C THR A 85 14.44 14.58 23.56
N THR A 86 15.66 14.21 23.15
CA THR A 86 15.88 13.29 22.01
C THR A 86 15.69 11.85 22.44
N VAL A 87 14.89 11.10 21.67
CA VAL A 87 14.70 9.66 21.73
C VAL A 87 15.38 9.06 20.51
N PRO A 88 16.50 8.34 20.68
CA PRO A 88 17.27 7.83 19.54
C PRO A 88 16.53 6.72 18.80
N ALA A 89 16.79 6.56 17.51
CA ALA A 89 16.19 5.52 16.67
C ALA A 89 16.40 4.08 17.19
N SER A 90 17.43 3.86 18.01
CA SER A 90 17.71 2.57 18.67
C SER A 90 16.85 2.29 19.91
N ASP A 91 15.99 3.21 20.31
CA ASP A 91 15.09 2.99 21.46
C ASP A 91 14.12 1.84 21.14
N SER A 92 14.03 0.89 22.06
CA SER A 92 13.23 -0.34 21.86
C SER A 92 11.71 -0.13 21.78
N ARG A 93 11.24 1.08 22.05
CA ARG A 93 9.83 1.45 21.89
C ARG A 93 9.43 1.73 20.45
N PHE A 94 10.40 2.00 19.56
CA PHE A 94 10.11 2.04 18.12
C PHE A 94 9.80 0.65 17.59
N LEU A 95 8.74 0.56 16.79
CA LEU A 95 8.42 -0.61 15.98
C LEU A 95 8.77 -0.29 14.51
N TYR A 96 9.60 -1.12 13.91
CA TYR A 96 9.97 -1.04 12.48
C TYR A 96 9.28 -2.17 11.71
N GLU A 97 8.60 -1.83 10.63
CA GLU A 97 7.97 -2.78 9.72
C GLU A 97 8.39 -2.44 8.29
N GLY A 98 8.76 -3.44 7.51
CA GLY A 98 9.28 -3.24 6.16
C GLY A 98 10.74 -3.70 6.01
N ARG A 99 11.43 -3.17 4.99
CA ARG A 99 12.81 -3.53 4.68
C ARG A 99 13.74 -2.32 4.85
N PHE A 100 14.46 -2.29 5.95
CA PHE A 100 15.42 -1.25 6.33
C PHE A 100 16.85 -1.77 6.25
N ASP A 101 17.83 -0.88 6.08
CA ASP A 101 19.21 -1.18 6.48
C ASP A 101 19.38 -0.89 7.97
N THR A 102 19.52 -1.93 8.76
CA THR A 102 19.68 -1.86 10.21
C THR A 102 21.11 -2.13 10.67
N ALA A 103 22.10 -2.11 9.78
CA ALA A 103 23.50 -2.30 10.13
C ALA A 103 24.01 -1.31 11.19
N LYS A 104 23.37 -0.13 11.26
CA LYS A 104 23.57 0.87 12.34
C LYS A 104 22.26 1.06 13.10
N PRO A 105 22.02 0.38 14.22
CA PRO A 105 20.75 0.47 14.96
C PRO A 105 20.36 1.90 15.42
N ALA A 106 21.34 2.77 15.64
CA ALA A 106 21.08 4.18 15.97
C ALA A 106 20.73 5.07 14.78
N ALA A 107 20.72 4.51 13.56
CA ALA A 107 20.46 5.21 12.33
C ALA A 107 19.99 4.22 11.23
N PRO A 108 18.87 3.50 11.44
CA PRO A 108 18.32 2.63 10.42
C PRO A 108 17.95 3.44 9.18
N VAL A 109 18.28 2.93 7.99
CA VAL A 109 17.99 3.62 6.73
C VAL A 109 16.67 3.12 6.18
N ALA A 110 15.74 4.04 5.92
CA ALA A 110 14.51 3.77 5.19
C ALA A 110 14.82 3.74 3.68
N ILE A 111 14.58 2.60 3.04
CA ILE A 111 14.94 2.36 1.64
C ILE A 111 13.70 2.08 0.81
N TRP A 112 13.05 0.95 1.06
CA TRP A 112 11.92 0.49 0.28
C TRP A 112 10.63 1.18 0.71
N GLU A 113 9.79 1.49 -0.25
CA GLU A 113 8.45 2.01 -0.03
C GLU A 113 7.60 1.03 0.80
N GLY A 114 6.57 1.53 1.46
CA GLY A 114 5.76 0.73 2.38
C GLY A 114 6.44 0.41 3.70
N SER A 115 7.70 0.84 3.91
CA SER A 115 8.38 0.71 5.21
C SER A 115 7.81 1.70 6.22
N ARG A 116 7.58 1.22 7.45
CA ARG A 116 6.88 1.97 8.50
C ARG A 116 7.68 2.03 9.79
N ILE A 117 7.57 3.17 10.49
CA ILE A 117 8.17 3.40 11.82
C ILE A 117 7.04 3.86 12.74
N TRP A 118 6.87 3.19 13.88
CA TRP A 118 5.81 3.48 14.83
C TRP A 118 6.36 3.80 16.20
N ILE A 119 5.71 4.74 16.92
CA ILE A 119 5.90 4.99 18.34
C ILE A 119 4.67 5.68 18.92
N ASP A 120 4.38 5.44 20.19
CA ASP A 120 3.37 6.19 20.93
C ASP A 120 4.09 7.18 21.88
N PHE A 121 3.67 8.44 21.89
CA PHE A 121 4.27 9.50 22.71
C PHE A 121 3.19 10.36 23.39
N GLU A 122 3.59 11.11 24.40
CA GLU A 122 2.74 12.08 25.09
C GLU A 122 3.18 13.50 24.76
N GLY A 123 2.20 14.42 24.72
CA GLY A 123 2.46 15.87 24.65
C GLY A 123 2.13 16.50 23.33
N SER A 124 2.21 17.85 23.30
CA SER A 124 1.73 18.68 22.21
C SER A 124 2.77 19.00 21.14
N ARG A 125 4.00 18.49 21.25
CA ARG A 125 5.10 18.78 20.32
C ARG A 125 5.88 17.52 20.00
N ILE A 126 6.21 17.35 18.72
CA ILE A 126 7.10 16.31 18.24
C ILE A 126 7.93 16.85 17.08
N ALA A 127 9.21 16.49 17.03
CA ALA A 127 10.06 16.68 15.87
C ALA A 127 10.67 15.33 15.43
N LEU A 128 10.82 15.16 14.15
CA LEU A 128 11.39 13.98 13.50
C LEU A 128 12.83 14.26 13.12
N LEU A 129 13.73 13.34 13.43
CA LEU A 129 15.15 13.51 13.18
C LEU A 129 15.62 12.57 12.08
N PHE A 130 16.29 13.15 11.08
CA PHE A 130 16.85 12.41 9.95
C PHE A 130 18.30 12.83 9.67
N ASP A 131 19.01 11.99 8.92
CA ASP A 131 20.40 12.26 8.49
C ASP A 131 20.69 11.48 7.20
N HIS A 132 21.79 11.80 6.56
CA HIS A 132 22.25 11.08 5.37
C HIS A 132 21.19 10.95 4.26
N LEU A 133 20.40 12.00 4.05
CA LEU A 133 19.47 12.05 2.92
C LEU A 133 20.24 11.92 1.60
N GLN A 134 19.83 10.96 0.77
CA GLN A 134 20.27 10.82 -0.62
C GLN A 134 19.06 11.10 -1.52
N ASP A 135 19.20 12.04 -2.42
CA ASP A 135 18.14 12.54 -3.31
C ASP A 135 16.89 13.01 -2.58
N GLN A 136 15.71 12.48 -2.89
CA GLN A 136 14.42 12.87 -2.34
C GLN A 136 13.82 11.73 -1.54
N CYS A 137 13.25 12.02 -0.38
CA CYS A 137 12.57 11.01 0.40
C CYS A 137 11.29 11.59 1.00
N PHE A 138 10.17 10.90 0.83
CA PHE A 138 8.87 11.37 1.28
C PHE A 138 8.21 10.34 2.19
N PHE A 139 7.55 10.85 3.23
CA PHE A 139 6.79 10.05 4.17
C PHE A 139 5.37 10.57 4.31
N ASP A 140 4.41 9.66 4.40
CA ASP A 140 3.14 9.95 5.02
C ASP A 140 3.33 9.83 6.52
N VAL A 141 3.08 10.92 7.22
CA VAL A 141 3.18 11.01 8.67
C VAL A 141 1.77 10.98 9.24
N HIS A 142 1.44 9.87 9.86
CA HIS A 142 0.14 9.70 10.51
C HIS A 142 0.27 9.99 11.99
N VAL A 143 -0.55 10.92 12.48
CA VAL A 143 -0.72 11.18 13.90
C VAL A 143 -2.20 11.10 14.23
N ASP A 144 -2.59 10.15 15.09
CA ASP A 144 -3.97 9.93 15.52
C ASP A 144 -4.98 9.78 14.36
N GLY A 145 -4.55 9.16 13.26
CA GLY A 145 -5.38 8.92 12.07
C GLY A 145 -5.43 10.08 11.06
N MET A 146 -4.79 11.20 11.33
CA MET A 146 -4.55 12.24 10.33
C MET A 146 -3.25 11.97 9.58
N SER A 147 -3.25 12.13 8.26
CA SER A 147 -2.10 11.91 7.40
C SER A 147 -1.62 13.21 6.78
N HIS A 148 -0.30 13.45 6.83
CA HIS A 148 0.36 14.63 6.28
C HIS A 148 1.68 14.24 5.63
N VAL A 149 2.01 14.84 4.50
CA VAL A 149 3.27 14.56 3.81
C VAL A 149 4.43 15.29 4.45
N LEU A 150 5.49 14.55 4.76
CA LEU A 150 6.81 15.09 5.08
C LEU A 150 7.72 14.95 3.86
N ALA A 151 8.19 16.07 3.32
CA ALA A 151 9.11 16.12 2.18
C ALA A 151 10.53 16.37 2.68
N LEU A 152 11.43 15.42 2.45
CA LEU A 152 12.86 15.54 2.70
C LEU A 152 13.58 15.79 1.37
N ARG A 153 14.08 17.01 1.18
CA ARG A 153 14.76 17.46 -0.06
C ARG A 153 16.11 18.10 0.20
N ASP A 154 16.34 18.60 1.41
CA ASP A 154 17.58 19.30 1.79
C ASP A 154 18.42 18.42 2.70
N PRO A 155 19.59 17.92 2.24
CA PRO A 155 20.46 17.07 3.04
C PRO A 155 21.10 17.78 4.24
N SER A 156 21.04 19.12 4.30
CA SER A 156 21.49 19.89 5.45
C SER A 156 20.43 20.03 6.55
N GLN A 157 19.18 19.69 6.24
CA GLN A 157 18.07 19.76 7.17
C GLN A 157 17.91 18.43 7.90
N HIS A 158 18.05 18.43 9.21
CA HIS A 158 18.05 17.21 10.02
C HIS A 158 16.88 17.08 11.00
N CYS A 159 16.14 18.15 11.24
CA CYS A 159 15.06 18.19 12.23
C CYS A 159 13.80 18.82 11.63
N TYR A 160 12.68 18.13 11.73
CA TYR A 160 11.40 18.51 11.16
C TYR A 160 10.33 18.49 12.25
N GLU A 161 9.97 19.66 12.77
CA GLU A 161 8.96 19.79 13.80
C GLU A 161 7.56 19.84 13.18
N LEU A 162 6.65 19.01 13.69
CA LEU A 162 5.25 19.04 13.31
C LEU A 162 4.60 20.33 13.83
N THR A 163 3.95 21.08 12.92
CA THR A 163 3.35 22.38 13.24
C THR A 163 1.87 22.28 13.63
N LEU A 164 1.25 21.11 13.46
CA LEU A 164 -0.14 20.89 13.88
C LEU A 164 -0.25 20.94 15.40
N PRO A 165 -1.31 21.57 15.92
CA PRO A 165 -1.57 21.59 17.35
C PRO A 165 -2.00 20.18 17.81
N LEU A 166 -1.11 19.51 18.54
CA LEU A 166 -1.45 18.26 19.24
C LEU A 166 -1.99 18.60 20.63
N GLY A 167 -2.90 17.78 21.13
CA GLY A 167 -3.36 17.83 22.50
C GLY A 167 -2.25 17.42 23.51
N PRO A 168 -2.47 17.55 24.81
CA PRO A 168 -1.47 17.16 25.81
C PRO A 168 -1.43 15.65 26.10
N GLY A 169 -2.28 14.84 25.45
CA GLY A 169 -2.47 13.43 25.72
C GLY A 169 -1.48 12.52 25.01
N ARG A 170 -1.82 11.23 24.98
CA ARG A 170 -1.08 10.19 24.26
C ARG A 170 -1.46 10.24 22.78
N HIS A 171 -0.45 10.19 21.93
CA HIS A 171 -0.57 10.18 20.47
C HIS A 171 0.11 8.95 19.89
N ARG A 172 -0.40 8.46 18.78
CA ARG A 172 0.25 7.44 17.97
C ARG A 172 0.84 8.07 16.72
N LEU A 173 2.14 7.91 16.52
CA LEU A 173 2.86 8.30 15.33
C LEU A 173 3.12 7.07 14.47
N MET A 174 2.87 7.17 13.17
CA MET A 174 3.38 6.28 12.14
C MET A 174 4.00 7.08 11.00
N LEU A 175 5.22 6.73 10.60
CA LEU A 175 5.85 7.19 9.38
C LEU A 175 5.72 6.06 8.35
N PHE A 176 5.13 6.35 7.20
CA PHE A 176 5.06 5.43 6.06
C PHE A 176 5.92 6.00 4.94
N LYS A 177 6.95 5.28 4.49
CA LYS A 177 7.75 5.72 3.35
C LYS A 177 6.94 5.58 2.07
N ARG A 178 6.49 6.72 1.52
CA ARG A 178 5.63 6.76 0.33
C ARG A 178 6.40 6.66 -0.98
N SER A 179 7.57 7.30 -1.06
CA SER A 179 8.39 7.32 -2.26
C SER A 179 9.20 6.03 -2.44
N GLU A 180 9.42 5.62 -3.68
CA GLU A 180 10.19 4.43 -4.03
C GLU A 180 11.67 4.49 -3.59
N ALA A 181 12.32 3.33 -3.58
CA ALA A 181 13.71 3.19 -3.13
C ALA A 181 14.72 3.95 -4.02
N THR A 182 14.44 4.14 -5.31
CA THR A 182 15.29 4.89 -6.24
C THR A 182 15.03 6.39 -6.25
N ALA A 183 13.93 6.86 -5.68
CA ALA A 183 13.71 8.29 -5.45
C ALA A 183 14.65 8.84 -4.39
N GLY A 184 15.04 8.02 -3.42
CA GLY A 184 16.00 8.36 -2.40
C GLY A 184 15.86 7.57 -1.12
N THR A 185 16.85 7.73 -0.25
CA THR A 185 16.95 7.05 1.05
C THR A 185 17.34 8.02 2.14
N VAL A 186 16.97 7.72 3.38
CA VAL A 186 17.31 8.55 4.54
C VAL A 186 17.50 7.71 5.79
N ALA A 187 18.48 8.08 6.63
CA ALA A 187 18.66 7.49 7.94
C ALA A 187 17.73 8.15 8.96
N PHE A 188 16.90 7.38 9.62
CA PHE A 188 16.09 7.85 10.73
C PHE A 188 16.95 7.91 11.99
N LYS A 189 16.96 9.06 12.69
CA LYS A 189 17.77 9.29 13.89
C LYS A 189 16.94 9.26 15.18
N GLY A 190 15.61 9.20 15.06
CA GLY A 190 14.68 9.22 16.18
C GLY A 190 13.76 10.41 16.17
N ILE A 191 13.27 10.78 17.35
CA ILE A 191 12.34 11.90 17.53
C ILE A 191 12.80 12.81 18.66
N GLN A 192 12.25 14.01 18.71
CA GLN A 192 12.29 14.87 19.89
C GLN A 192 10.87 15.10 20.39
N VAL A 193 10.69 14.99 21.72
CA VAL A 193 9.42 15.23 22.41
C VAL A 193 9.66 16.18 23.60
N ALA A 194 8.60 16.72 24.16
CA ALA A 194 8.71 17.61 25.33
C ALA A 194 9.50 16.93 26.46
N HIS A 195 10.25 17.71 27.20
CA HIS A 195 11.03 17.20 28.36
C HIS A 195 10.09 16.54 29.38
N GLY A 196 10.41 15.30 29.75
CA GLY A 196 9.60 14.51 30.67
C GLY A 196 8.37 13.86 30.09
N ALA A 197 8.13 14.01 28.77
CA ALA A 197 7.03 13.32 28.07
C ALA A 197 7.14 11.80 28.22
N ALA A 198 6.02 11.13 28.47
CA ALA A 198 5.97 9.68 28.50
C ALA A 198 6.02 9.12 27.08
N LEU A 199 6.61 7.94 26.95
CA LEU A 199 6.74 7.20 25.69
C LEU A 199 6.36 5.75 25.91
N TRP A 200 5.67 5.16 24.94
CA TRP A 200 5.28 3.76 24.98
C TRP A 200 5.73 3.04 23.73
N ALA A 201 6.01 1.75 23.89
CA ALA A 201 6.19 0.88 22.73
C ALA A 201 4.91 0.88 21.87
N ALA A 202 5.07 1.14 20.59
CA ALA A 202 3.94 1.03 19.67
C ALA A 202 3.46 -0.42 19.62
N GLN A 203 2.17 -0.62 19.81
CA GLN A 203 1.58 -1.94 19.61
C GLN A 203 1.50 -2.21 18.11
N ARG A 204 2.03 -3.37 17.71
CA ARG A 204 1.90 -3.83 16.32
C ARG A 204 0.41 -3.98 15.98
N PRO A 205 -0.04 -3.44 14.83
CA PRO A 205 -1.39 -3.72 14.34
C PRO A 205 -1.64 -5.23 14.24
N THR A 206 -2.87 -5.64 14.48
CA THR A 206 -3.25 -7.05 14.30
C THR A 206 -3.51 -7.27 12.83
N TYR A 207 -2.59 -7.97 12.19
CA TYR A 207 -2.73 -8.38 10.80
C TYR A 207 -3.32 -9.78 10.69
N ARG A 208 -4.13 -10.02 9.67
CA ARG A 208 -4.69 -11.34 9.35
C ARG A 208 -3.70 -12.20 8.57
N MET A 209 -2.90 -11.55 7.74
CA MET A 209 -1.94 -12.20 6.86
C MET A 209 -0.81 -11.23 6.50
N LYS A 210 0.15 -11.71 5.71
CA LYS A 210 1.29 -10.95 5.22
C LYS A 210 1.32 -11.00 3.70
N MET A 211 1.41 -9.85 3.05
CA MET A 211 1.45 -9.70 1.60
C MET A 211 2.70 -8.96 1.17
N GLU A 212 3.47 -9.50 0.22
CA GLU A 212 4.59 -8.83 -0.42
C GLU A 212 4.30 -8.60 -1.90
N PHE A 213 4.47 -7.36 -2.35
CA PHE A 213 4.30 -6.97 -3.75
C PHE A 213 5.67 -6.67 -4.36
N ILE A 214 6.01 -7.37 -5.44
CA ILE A 214 7.29 -7.25 -6.14
C ILE A 214 6.99 -6.81 -7.57
N GLY A 215 7.53 -5.65 -7.99
CA GLY A 215 7.14 -5.11 -9.28
C GLY A 215 7.95 -3.90 -9.75
N ASP A 216 7.35 -3.17 -10.65
CA ASP A 216 7.88 -1.96 -11.25
C ASP A 216 7.08 -0.71 -10.83
N SER A 217 7.09 0.35 -11.64
CA SER A 217 6.41 1.62 -11.35
C SER A 217 4.92 1.48 -11.06
N ILE A 218 4.23 0.53 -11.68
CA ILE A 218 2.81 0.25 -11.42
C ILE A 218 2.63 -0.21 -9.97
N THR A 219 3.53 -1.03 -9.48
CA THR A 219 3.51 -1.55 -8.09
C THR A 219 3.98 -0.51 -7.07
N VAL A 220 4.90 0.37 -7.47
CA VAL A 220 5.31 1.53 -6.67
C VAL A 220 4.14 2.47 -6.36
N GLY A 221 3.18 2.64 -7.29
CA GLY A 221 2.24 3.75 -7.29
C GLY A 221 2.90 5.02 -7.82
N ALA A 222 3.77 4.88 -8.84
CA ALA A 222 4.46 6.01 -9.43
C ALA A 222 3.46 6.94 -10.13
N CYS A 223 3.63 8.26 -9.98
CA CYS A 223 2.82 9.29 -10.61
C CYS A 223 1.32 9.24 -10.25
N ASN A 224 0.91 8.50 -9.21
CA ASN A 224 -0.51 8.23 -8.98
C ASN A 224 -1.29 9.44 -8.48
N GLU A 225 -0.65 10.44 -7.87
CA GLU A 225 -1.25 11.73 -7.52
C GLU A 225 -0.94 12.84 -8.56
N ASP A 226 -0.33 12.50 -9.70
CA ASP A 226 -0.08 13.46 -10.77
C ASP A 226 -1.37 13.92 -11.47
N GLY A 227 -1.25 15.04 -12.19
CA GLY A 227 -2.26 15.48 -13.15
C GLY A 227 -2.35 14.55 -14.37
N PRO A 228 -2.81 15.05 -15.53
CA PRO A 228 -2.99 14.22 -16.72
C PRO A 228 -1.69 13.62 -17.29
N ALA A 229 -0.53 14.26 -17.05
CA ALA A 229 0.77 13.79 -17.54
C ALA A 229 1.63 13.33 -16.35
N ASP A 230 2.42 12.26 -16.58
CA ASP A 230 3.40 11.78 -15.62
C ASP A 230 4.53 12.79 -15.46
N GLN A 231 4.96 13.05 -14.22
CA GLN A 231 6.12 13.86 -13.92
C GLN A 231 7.10 13.07 -13.02
N TRP A 232 8.41 13.28 -13.24
CA TRP A 232 9.44 12.45 -12.63
C TRP A 232 10.47 13.24 -11.83
N ASP A 233 10.43 14.57 -11.90
CA ASP A 233 11.40 15.45 -11.24
C ASP A 233 11.16 15.54 -9.73
N ASP A 234 9.90 15.61 -9.32
CA ASP A 234 9.50 15.67 -7.91
C ASP A 234 8.63 14.45 -7.55
N ARG A 235 9.17 13.57 -6.71
CA ARG A 235 8.51 12.33 -6.30
C ARG A 235 7.46 12.53 -5.20
N LEU A 236 7.06 13.76 -4.92
CA LEU A 236 6.02 14.08 -3.94
C LEU A 236 4.68 13.41 -4.27
N THR A 237 4.37 13.35 -5.57
CA THR A 237 3.10 12.82 -6.08
C THR A 237 3.16 11.33 -6.43
N HIS A 238 4.18 10.62 -5.94
CA HIS A 238 4.31 9.17 -6.03
C HIS A 238 4.01 8.57 -4.66
N ASP A 239 2.81 8.03 -4.49
CA ASP A 239 2.34 7.54 -3.20
C ASP A 239 2.09 6.03 -3.19
N ASN A 240 3.04 5.31 -2.60
CA ASN A 240 2.92 3.87 -2.44
C ASN A 240 1.76 3.46 -1.53
N ALA A 241 1.35 4.30 -0.56
CA ALA A 241 0.21 4.00 0.31
C ALA A 241 -1.12 3.94 -0.46
N LEU A 242 -1.18 4.61 -1.62
CA LEU A 242 -2.34 4.64 -2.52
C LEU A 242 -2.15 3.76 -3.77
N SER A 243 -1.08 2.94 -3.83
CA SER A 243 -0.89 1.95 -4.89
C SER A 243 -1.89 0.80 -4.80
N TYR A 244 -2.18 0.14 -5.92
CA TYR A 244 -3.08 -1.02 -5.93
C TYR A 244 -2.66 -2.10 -4.92
N GLY A 245 -1.35 -2.27 -4.70
CA GLY A 245 -0.81 -3.26 -3.77
C GLY A 245 -1.11 -2.92 -2.32
N ALA A 246 -0.88 -1.67 -1.90
CA ALA A 246 -1.17 -1.21 -0.55
C ALA A 246 -2.69 -1.21 -0.27
N LEU A 247 -3.50 -0.77 -1.23
CA LEU A 247 -4.97 -0.78 -1.13
C LEU A 247 -5.52 -2.22 -1.02
N THR A 248 -4.99 -3.16 -1.82
CA THR A 248 -5.33 -4.59 -1.70
C THR A 248 -4.94 -5.14 -0.33
N ALA A 249 -3.72 -4.88 0.15
CA ALA A 249 -3.28 -5.35 1.45
C ALA A 249 -4.15 -4.78 2.60
N ALA A 250 -4.54 -3.52 2.51
CA ALA A 250 -5.45 -2.88 3.47
C ALA A 250 -6.84 -3.55 3.48
N ALA A 251 -7.41 -3.90 2.32
CA ALA A 251 -8.69 -4.59 2.20
C ALA A 251 -8.70 -5.95 2.92
N PHE A 252 -7.55 -6.64 2.97
CA PHE A 252 -7.38 -7.92 3.67
C PHE A 252 -6.81 -7.79 5.09
N HIS A 253 -6.61 -6.58 5.60
CA HIS A 253 -5.93 -6.34 6.89
C HIS A 253 -4.55 -7.04 6.95
N ALA A 254 -3.79 -6.94 5.86
CA ALA A 254 -2.51 -7.60 5.74
C ALA A 254 -1.34 -6.70 6.20
N ASP A 255 -0.29 -7.34 6.74
CA ASP A 255 1.02 -6.71 6.89
C ASP A 255 1.66 -6.60 5.50
N TYR A 256 1.79 -5.37 5.02
CA TYR A 256 2.19 -5.03 3.66
C TYR A 256 3.69 -4.81 3.54
N ARG A 257 4.28 -5.34 2.48
CA ARG A 257 5.62 -4.97 1.98
C ARG A 257 5.60 -4.74 0.49
N CYS A 258 6.37 -3.76 0.03
CA CYS A 258 6.60 -3.48 -1.37
C CYS A 258 8.09 -3.52 -1.70
N ILE A 259 8.43 -4.18 -2.79
CA ILE A 259 9.79 -4.29 -3.34
C ILE A 259 9.67 -4.00 -4.83
N ALA A 260 9.61 -2.72 -5.16
CA ALA A 260 9.38 -2.29 -6.53
C ALA A 260 10.29 -1.13 -6.92
N VAL A 261 10.57 -0.99 -8.20
CA VAL A 261 11.41 0.07 -8.75
C VAL A 261 10.86 0.50 -10.10
N SER A 262 10.60 1.79 -10.25
CA SER A 262 10.18 2.37 -11.53
C SER A 262 11.23 2.12 -12.62
N GLY A 263 10.77 1.70 -13.79
CA GLY A 263 11.66 1.41 -14.92
C GLY A 263 12.32 0.03 -14.89
N MET A 264 12.13 -0.77 -13.84
CA MET A 264 12.77 -2.08 -13.71
C MET A 264 12.03 -3.15 -14.52
N GLY A 265 12.78 -3.92 -15.32
CA GLY A 265 12.23 -5.06 -16.06
C GLY A 265 12.85 -6.39 -15.64
N ILE A 266 12.45 -7.44 -16.33
CA ILE A 266 13.00 -8.80 -16.19
C ILE A 266 14.30 -8.95 -16.97
N CYS A 267 14.35 -8.46 -18.21
CA CYS A 267 15.48 -8.55 -19.11
C CYS A 267 15.92 -7.17 -19.66
N ALA A 268 14.99 -6.22 -19.74
CA ALA A 268 15.24 -4.88 -20.26
C ALA A 268 14.41 -3.86 -19.46
N GLY A 269 14.90 -2.62 -19.36
CA GLY A 269 14.22 -1.56 -18.65
C GLY A 269 14.99 -0.26 -18.66
N TYR A 270 14.48 0.75 -17.98
CA TYR A 270 15.02 2.11 -17.96
C TYR A 270 16.04 2.35 -16.83
N VAL A 271 16.26 1.35 -15.98
CA VAL A 271 17.22 1.40 -14.86
C VAL A 271 18.29 0.32 -15.01
N PRO A 272 19.50 0.50 -14.41
CA PRO A 272 20.64 -0.38 -14.66
C PRO A 272 20.53 -1.75 -13.96
N MET A 273 19.48 -2.00 -13.20
CA MET A 273 19.25 -3.27 -12.51
C MET A 273 18.02 -4.00 -13.06
N LEU A 274 18.02 -5.30 -12.96
CA LEU A 274 16.91 -6.17 -13.32
C LEU A 274 16.29 -6.79 -12.05
N ALA A 275 15.01 -7.14 -12.10
CA ALA A 275 14.26 -7.66 -10.96
C ALA A 275 14.98 -8.84 -10.27
N GLY A 276 15.44 -9.84 -11.00
CA GLY A 276 16.16 -11.00 -10.46
C GLY A 276 17.48 -10.68 -9.76
N GLN A 277 18.04 -9.49 -9.96
CA GLN A 277 19.31 -9.07 -9.35
C GLN A 277 19.13 -8.41 -7.99
N VAL A 278 17.95 -7.82 -7.71
CA VAL A 278 17.81 -6.90 -6.58
C VAL A 278 16.59 -7.15 -5.66
N TRP A 279 15.61 -7.98 -6.06
CA TRP A 279 14.39 -8.20 -5.29
C TRP A 279 14.65 -8.68 -3.85
N ASP A 280 15.74 -9.42 -3.65
CA ASP A 280 16.14 -9.99 -2.35
C ASP A 280 17.24 -9.17 -1.64
N ARG A 281 17.44 -7.91 -2.06
CA ARG A 281 18.48 -7.04 -1.54
C ARG A 281 17.95 -6.01 -0.54
N VAL A 282 18.85 -5.52 0.31
CA VAL A 282 18.58 -4.38 1.19
C VAL A 282 18.41 -3.09 0.39
N TYR A 283 19.21 -2.90 -0.66
CA TYR A 283 19.15 -1.76 -1.58
C TYR A 283 18.87 -2.22 -3.02
N PRO A 284 18.15 -1.43 -3.85
CA PRO A 284 17.89 -1.75 -5.25
C PRO A 284 19.12 -1.56 -6.14
N ARG A 285 20.20 -2.24 -5.82
CA ARG A 285 21.43 -2.21 -6.65
C ARG A 285 22.13 -3.57 -6.65
N VAL A 286 22.75 -3.87 -7.77
CA VAL A 286 23.57 -5.07 -7.92
C VAL A 286 24.72 -5.04 -6.92
N GLY A 287 24.96 -6.16 -6.24
CA GLY A 287 26.03 -6.28 -5.23
C GLY A 287 25.69 -5.72 -3.84
N ALA A 288 24.52 -5.11 -3.64
CA ALA A 288 24.06 -4.74 -2.29
C ALA A 288 23.92 -5.97 -1.39
N PRO A 289 23.99 -5.82 -0.06
CA PRO A 289 23.76 -6.92 0.88
C PRO A 289 22.41 -7.60 0.64
N LYS A 290 22.36 -8.92 0.86
CA LYS A 290 21.07 -9.64 0.88
C LYS A 290 20.26 -9.23 2.10
N ALA A 291 18.95 -9.10 1.92
CA ALA A 291 18.02 -8.89 3.02
C ALA A 291 17.84 -10.20 3.82
N ASP A 292 17.53 -10.06 5.11
CA ASP A 292 17.04 -11.20 5.90
C ASP A 292 15.58 -11.47 5.52
N LEU A 293 15.39 -12.51 4.70
CA LEU A 293 14.07 -12.95 4.25
C LEU A 293 13.46 -13.99 5.20
N THR A 294 14.19 -14.44 6.23
CA THR A 294 13.74 -15.48 7.16
C THR A 294 12.90 -14.92 8.32
N SER A 295 13.19 -13.69 8.75
CA SER A 295 12.51 -13.05 9.87
C SER A 295 11.06 -12.64 9.57
N TRP A 296 10.70 -12.53 8.29
CA TRP A 296 9.35 -12.21 7.83
C TRP A 296 9.04 -13.00 6.56
N GLN A 297 8.11 -13.92 6.68
CA GLN A 297 7.67 -14.79 5.58
C GLN A 297 6.26 -14.36 5.16
N PRO A 298 6.02 -14.00 3.88
CA PRO A 298 4.68 -13.64 3.39
C PRO A 298 3.79 -14.88 3.28
N ASP A 299 2.50 -14.68 3.41
CA ASP A 299 1.47 -15.66 3.07
C ASP A 299 1.19 -15.66 1.57
N VAL A 300 1.23 -14.47 0.96
CA VAL A 300 1.02 -14.27 -0.48
C VAL A 300 2.07 -13.31 -1.02
N VAL A 301 2.68 -13.66 -2.16
CA VAL A 301 3.60 -12.81 -2.92
C VAL A 301 3.00 -12.51 -4.28
N PHE A 302 2.96 -11.24 -4.64
CA PHE A 302 2.49 -10.77 -5.94
C PHE A 302 3.67 -10.34 -6.79
N VAL A 303 3.69 -10.74 -8.08
CA VAL A 303 4.79 -10.45 -9.01
C VAL A 303 4.21 -9.79 -10.27
N ASN A 304 4.49 -8.50 -10.50
CA ASN A 304 3.98 -7.73 -11.63
C ASN A 304 5.13 -7.11 -12.43
N PHE A 305 5.50 -7.71 -13.56
CA PHE A 305 6.56 -7.25 -14.46
C PHE A 305 6.23 -7.51 -15.92
N GLY A 306 6.94 -6.78 -16.78
CA GLY A 306 6.92 -6.93 -18.22
C GLY A 306 6.58 -5.65 -18.94
N GLU A 307 5.97 -4.67 -18.27
CA GLU A 307 5.68 -3.37 -18.86
C GLU A 307 6.96 -2.71 -19.39
N ASN A 308 8.01 -2.68 -18.57
CA ASN A 308 9.29 -2.07 -18.94
C ASN A 308 10.04 -2.86 -20.01
N ASP A 309 10.00 -4.20 -19.99
CA ASP A 309 10.58 -5.00 -21.08
C ASP A 309 9.93 -4.69 -22.41
N ASN A 310 8.60 -4.49 -22.42
CA ASN A 310 7.83 -4.15 -23.61
C ASN A 310 8.05 -2.71 -24.07
N SER A 311 7.91 -1.74 -23.17
CA SER A 311 7.99 -0.31 -23.52
C SER A 311 9.41 0.09 -23.90
N PHE A 312 10.43 -0.35 -23.15
CA PHE A 312 11.83 -0.05 -23.44
C PHE A 312 12.23 -0.54 -24.83
N THR A 313 11.95 -1.81 -25.16
CA THR A 313 12.31 -2.35 -26.48
C THR A 313 11.50 -1.72 -27.60
N SER A 314 10.22 -1.38 -27.36
CA SER A 314 9.39 -0.68 -28.34
C SER A 314 9.94 0.72 -28.66
N VAL A 315 10.30 1.50 -27.64
CA VAL A 315 10.84 2.86 -27.78
C VAL A 315 12.20 2.85 -28.51
N HIS A 316 13.04 1.83 -28.24
CA HIS A 316 14.35 1.69 -28.85
C HIS A 316 14.33 0.93 -30.19
N HIS A 317 13.14 0.55 -30.70
CA HIS A 317 12.96 -0.25 -31.91
C HIS A 317 13.73 -1.58 -31.89
N GLU A 318 13.83 -2.17 -30.71
CA GLU A 318 14.47 -3.47 -30.48
C GLU A 318 13.41 -4.59 -30.40
N PRO A 319 13.79 -5.84 -30.75
CA PRO A 319 12.88 -6.97 -30.55
C PRO A 319 12.64 -7.22 -29.05
N PHE A 320 11.44 -7.63 -28.71
CA PHE A 320 11.11 -8.04 -27.34
C PHE A 320 12.11 -9.11 -26.85
N PRO A 321 12.61 -9.07 -25.60
CA PRO A 321 13.71 -9.90 -25.15
C PRO A 321 13.37 -11.40 -25.23
N PRO A 322 14.10 -12.19 -26.01
CA PRO A 322 13.82 -13.63 -26.14
C PRO A 322 14.04 -14.39 -24.83
N GLY A 323 14.83 -13.82 -23.91
CA GLY A 323 15.08 -14.37 -22.58
C GLY A 323 13.99 -14.11 -21.54
N PHE A 324 12.96 -13.29 -21.85
CA PHE A 324 11.96 -12.85 -20.88
C PHE A 324 11.30 -14.01 -20.14
N THR A 325 10.77 -15.00 -20.85
CA THR A 325 10.11 -16.16 -20.24
C THR A 325 11.04 -16.90 -19.26
N ALA A 326 12.29 -17.13 -19.64
CA ALA A 326 13.27 -17.81 -18.79
C ALA A 326 13.65 -16.96 -17.57
N GLY A 327 13.85 -15.65 -17.76
CA GLY A 327 14.16 -14.69 -16.69
C GLY A 327 13.02 -14.57 -15.68
N TYR A 328 11.77 -14.50 -16.16
CA TYR A 328 10.58 -14.44 -15.31
C TYR A 328 10.44 -15.74 -14.46
N VAL A 329 10.60 -16.90 -15.08
CA VAL A 329 10.59 -18.20 -14.39
C VAL A 329 11.71 -18.26 -13.35
N ALA A 330 12.92 -17.83 -13.66
CA ALA A 330 14.05 -17.81 -12.73
C ALA A 330 13.79 -16.88 -11.53
N LEU A 331 13.19 -15.71 -11.76
CA LEU A 331 12.78 -14.78 -10.69
C LEU A 331 11.80 -15.49 -9.75
N VAL A 332 10.70 -16.05 -10.26
CA VAL A 332 9.66 -16.69 -9.45
C VAL A 332 10.21 -17.91 -8.69
N GLN A 333 11.08 -18.71 -9.32
CA GLN A 333 11.76 -19.81 -8.65
C GLN A 333 12.67 -19.33 -7.50
N SER A 334 13.34 -18.19 -7.66
CA SER A 334 14.15 -17.61 -6.59
C SER A 334 13.27 -17.09 -5.43
N ILE A 335 12.10 -16.53 -5.72
CA ILE A 335 11.09 -16.14 -4.72
C ILE A 335 10.57 -17.37 -3.99
N ARG A 336 10.20 -18.44 -4.69
CA ARG A 336 9.76 -19.71 -4.11
C ARG A 336 10.82 -20.32 -3.18
N ALA A 337 12.09 -20.26 -3.58
CA ALA A 337 13.18 -20.77 -2.75
C ALA A 337 13.32 -19.99 -1.43
N ALA A 338 13.06 -18.69 -1.44
CA ALA A 338 13.07 -17.83 -0.25
C ALA A 338 11.80 -17.96 0.59
N TYR A 339 10.65 -18.15 -0.04
CA TYR A 339 9.33 -18.23 0.57
C TYR A 339 8.62 -19.54 0.24
N PRO A 340 9.05 -20.66 0.84
CA PRO A 340 8.64 -22.01 0.43
C PRO A 340 7.15 -22.32 0.69
N LYS A 341 6.47 -21.52 1.50
CA LYS A 341 5.05 -21.72 1.88
C LYS A 341 4.11 -20.65 1.37
N ALA A 342 4.63 -19.62 0.68
CA ALA A 342 3.81 -18.54 0.19
C ALA A 342 3.00 -18.98 -1.03
N GLU A 343 1.78 -18.49 -1.17
CA GLU A 343 1.13 -18.45 -2.46
C GLU A 343 1.81 -17.41 -3.34
N ILE A 344 2.11 -17.70 -4.59
CA ILE A 344 2.72 -16.75 -5.53
C ILE A 344 1.71 -16.44 -6.62
N VAL A 345 1.28 -15.18 -6.68
CA VAL A 345 0.33 -14.69 -7.65
C VAL A 345 1.06 -13.87 -8.72
N LEU A 346 1.04 -14.36 -9.94
CA LEU A 346 1.64 -13.70 -11.08
C LEU A 346 0.65 -12.71 -11.66
N LEU A 347 1.00 -11.42 -11.70
CA LEU A 347 0.14 -10.35 -12.17
C LEU A 347 0.58 -9.86 -13.55
N ARG A 348 -0.36 -9.38 -14.35
CA ARG A 348 -0.10 -8.70 -15.61
C ARG A 348 -1.16 -7.63 -15.87
N GLY A 349 -0.74 -6.44 -16.27
CA GLY A 349 -1.64 -5.34 -16.61
C GLY A 349 -1.38 -4.07 -15.80
N GLY A 350 -2.34 -3.16 -15.82
CA GLY A 350 -2.26 -1.84 -15.22
C GLY A 350 -1.85 -0.76 -16.21
N MET A 351 -1.03 -1.08 -17.23
CA MET A 351 -0.66 -0.17 -18.31
C MET A 351 -0.77 -0.84 -19.68
N PHE A 352 -0.52 -0.05 -20.74
CA PHE A 352 -0.71 -0.45 -22.15
C PHE A 352 0.02 -1.76 -22.52
N GLY A 353 1.30 -1.90 -22.17
CA GLY A 353 2.09 -3.08 -22.54
C GLY A 353 1.50 -4.36 -21.96
N GLY A 354 1.23 -4.35 -20.64
CA GLY A 354 0.60 -5.47 -19.96
C GLY A 354 -0.80 -5.78 -20.48
N ALA A 355 -1.58 -4.76 -20.85
CA ALA A 355 -2.95 -4.94 -21.32
C ALA A 355 -3.03 -5.35 -22.80
N LYS A 356 -2.23 -4.76 -23.69
CA LYS A 356 -2.41 -4.78 -25.16
C LYS A 356 -1.29 -5.46 -25.93
N SER A 357 -0.07 -5.56 -25.38
CA SER A 357 1.06 -6.16 -26.10
C SER A 357 0.89 -7.68 -26.26
N GLU A 358 0.72 -8.10 -27.51
CA GLU A 358 0.58 -9.52 -27.84
C GLU A 358 1.87 -10.31 -27.61
N VAL A 359 3.04 -9.68 -27.84
CA VAL A 359 4.34 -10.33 -27.64
C VAL A 359 4.62 -10.54 -26.15
N LEU A 360 4.35 -9.53 -25.32
CA LEU A 360 4.45 -9.66 -23.86
C LEU A 360 3.46 -10.70 -23.35
N ARG A 361 2.20 -10.64 -23.79
CA ARG A 361 1.16 -11.59 -23.40
C ARG A 361 1.59 -13.05 -23.66
N LYS A 362 2.13 -13.34 -24.85
CA LYS A 362 2.61 -14.69 -25.21
C LYS A 362 3.78 -15.13 -24.33
N ALA A 363 4.78 -14.26 -24.16
CA ALA A 363 5.97 -14.58 -23.39
C ALA A 363 5.65 -14.79 -21.89
N TRP A 364 4.79 -13.92 -21.33
CA TRP A 364 4.33 -14.02 -19.94
C TRP A 364 3.48 -15.27 -19.72
N MET A 365 2.52 -15.57 -20.61
CA MET A 365 1.69 -16.77 -20.49
C MET A 365 2.51 -18.07 -20.61
N ALA A 366 3.59 -18.06 -21.40
CA ALA A 366 4.52 -19.19 -21.45
C ALA A 366 5.24 -19.40 -20.12
N ALA A 367 5.58 -18.31 -19.40
CA ALA A 367 6.15 -18.40 -18.05
C ALA A 367 5.11 -18.92 -17.05
N VAL A 368 3.89 -18.38 -17.06
CA VAL A 368 2.76 -18.80 -16.22
C VAL A 368 2.51 -20.32 -16.38
N THR A 369 2.31 -20.77 -17.61
CA THR A 369 2.04 -22.19 -17.90
C THR A 369 3.14 -23.10 -17.34
N LYS A 370 4.40 -22.69 -17.46
CA LYS A 370 5.53 -23.48 -16.94
C LYS A 370 5.56 -23.50 -15.41
N LEU A 371 5.25 -22.38 -14.77
CA LEU A 371 5.30 -22.24 -13.31
C LEU A 371 4.14 -22.99 -12.65
N GLU A 372 2.91 -22.82 -13.13
CA GLU A 372 1.72 -23.51 -12.60
C GLU A 372 1.79 -25.03 -12.82
N ALA A 373 2.41 -25.49 -13.90
CA ALA A 373 2.61 -26.93 -14.10
C ALA A 373 3.62 -27.54 -13.14
N GLY A 374 4.54 -26.76 -12.59
CA GLY A 374 5.59 -27.20 -11.68
C GLY A 374 5.33 -26.92 -10.20
N ASP A 375 4.39 -26.04 -9.89
CA ASP A 375 4.13 -25.56 -8.53
C ASP A 375 2.64 -25.24 -8.38
N ARG A 376 1.95 -26.02 -7.55
CA ARG A 376 0.50 -25.89 -7.30
C ARG A 376 0.12 -24.65 -6.50
N ASP A 377 1.09 -24.04 -5.79
CA ASP A 377 0.90 -22.85 -4.97
C ASP A 377 1.32 -21.59 -5.77
N VAL A 378 1.19 -21.67 -7.12
CA VAL A 378 1.31 -20.55 -8.07
C VAL A 378 -0.02 -20.36 -8.78
N ALA A 379 -0.51 -19.14 -8.79
CA ALA A 379 -1.70 -18.72 -9.51
C ALA A 379 -1.40 -17.47 -10.34
N HIS A 380 -2.31 -17.07 -11.22
CA HIS A 380 -2.15 -15.83 -11.96
C HIS A 380 -3.44 -15.02 -12.03
N PHE A 381 -3.27 -13.71 -12.20
CA PHE A 381 -4.36 -12.77 -12.41
C PHE A 381 -3.97 -11.73 -13.47
N VAL A 382 -4.93 -11.31 -14.30
CA VAL A 382 -4.73 -10.29 -15.32
C VAL A 382 -5.72 -9.18 -15.09
N PHE A 383 -5.20 -7.96 -14.86
CA PHE A 383 -6.04 -6.78 -14.72
C PHE A 383 -6.81 -6.50 -16.00
N THR A 384 -8.08 -6.18 -15.88
CA THR A 384 -8.92 -5.67 -16.99
C THR A 384 -8.84 -4.15 -17.07
N HIS A 385 -8.66 -3.49 -15.92
CA HIS A 385 -8.40 -2.05 -15.86
C HIS A 385 -6.94 -1.73 -16.26
N TRP A 386 -6.76 -0.71 -17.09
CA TRP A 386 -5.44 -0.26 -17.53
C TRP A 386 -5.49 1.19 -18.03
N THR A 387 -4.34 1.85 -18.07
CA THR A 387 -4.15 3.25 -18.46
C THR A 387 -3.06 3.41 -19.51
N GLU A 388 -3.09 4.50 -20.28
CA GLU A 388 -2.03 4.87 -21.23
C GLU A 388 -0.78 5.42 -20.51
N THR A 389 -0.99 6.20 -19.45
CA THR A 389 0.02 6.71 -18.53
C THR A 389 0.09 5.83 -17.29
N HIS A 390 0.89 6.17 -16.28
CA HIS A 390 0.83 5.46 -15.00
C HIS A 390 -0.57 5.57 -14.39
N PRO A 391 -1.05 4.55 -13.67
CA PRO A 391 -2.31 4.58 -12.95
C PRO A 391 -2.37 5.78 -11.99
N ARG A 392 -3.50 6.48 -11.96
CA ARG A 392 -3.80 7.47 -10.92
C ARG A 392 -4.45 6.77 -9.73
N VAL A 393 -4.58 7.45 -8.60
CA VAL A 393 -5.17 6.87 -7.37
C VAL A 393 -6.51 6.16 -7.64
N LYS A 394 -7.38 6.74 -8.48
CA LYS A 394 -8.65 6.09 -8.88
C LYS A 394 -8.45 4.81 -9.69
N ASP A 395 -7.37 4.76 -10.49
CA ASP A 395 -7.04 3.61 -11.32
C ASP A 395 -6.40 2.52 -10.46
N ASP A 396 -5.53 2.90 -9.51
CA ASP A 396 -4.99 2.01 -8.48
C ASP A 396 -6.11 1.39 -7.63
N GLN A 397 -7.13 2.20 -7.25
CA GLN A 397 -8.30 1.68 -6.53
C GLN A 397 -9.08 0.67 -7.38
N ALA A 398 -9.30 0.96 -8.67
CA ALA A 398 -9.99 0.03 -9.55
C ALA A 398 -9.23 -1.29 -9.70
N MET A 399 -7.89 -1.23 -9.83
CA MET A 399 -7.04 -2.40 -9.86
C MET A 399 -7.08 -3.18 -8.52
N ALA A 400 -7.06 -2.47 -7.39
CA ALA A 400 -7.18 -3.09 -6.07
C ALA A 400 -8.52 -3.79 -5.87
N ASP A 401 -9.61 -3.20 -6.34
CA ASP A 401 -10.95 -3.78 -6.28
C ASP A 401 -11.06 -5.06 -7.14
N GLU A 402 -10.51 -5.04 -8.37
CA GLU A 402 -10.43 -6.23 -9.22
C GLU A 402 -9.63 -7.36 -8.55
N LEU A 403 -8.44 -7.05 -8.06
CA LEU A 403 -7.55 -8.03 -7.43
C LEU A 403 -8.17 -8.57 -6.13
N SER A 404 -8.75 -7.70 -5.31
CA SER A 404 -9.40 -8.09 -4.04
C SER A 404 -10.62 -8.98 -4.28
N SER A 405 -11.44 -8.64 -5.28
CA SER A 405 -12.58 -9.46 -5.68
C SER A 405 -12.15 -10.87 -6.14
N TRP A 406 -11.08 -10.94 -6.95
CA TRP A 406 -10.54 -12.21 -7.38
C TRP A 406 -9.95 -13.02 -6.21
N LEU A 407 -9.13 -12.38 -5.36
CA LEU A 407 -8.50 -13.02 -4.18
C LEU A 407 -9.54 -13.60 -3.22
N GLY A 408 -10.61 -12.87 -2.93
CA GLY A 408 -11.69 -13.32 -2.02
C GLY A 408 -12.34 -14.63 -2.45
N ASN A 409 -12.23 -15.00 -3.73
CA ASN A 409 -12.76 -16.24 -4.29
C ASN A 409 -11.70 -17.36 -4.39
N GLN A 410 -10.44 -17.11 -4.01
CA GLN A 410 -9.39 -18.11 -4.14
C GLN A 410 -9.40 -19.11 -2.96
N PRO A 411 -9.25 -20.41 -3.23
CA PRO A 411 -9.23 -21.43 -2.17
C PRO A 411 -8.14 -21.21 -1.12
N PHE A 412 -6.97 -20.69 -1.53
CA PHE A 412 -5.85 -20.44 -0.62
C PHE A 412 -6.09 -19.24 0.32
N MET A 413 -7.12 -18.42 0.07
CA MET A 413 -7.53 -17.33 0.96
C MET A 413 -8.57 -17.77 1.99
N GLN A 414 -9.18 -18.94 1.83
CA GLN A 414 -10.22 -19.42 2.73
C GLN A 414 -9.63 -19.87 4.07
N GLY A 415 -10.11 -19.27 5.15
CA GLY A 415 -9.68 -19.58 6.52
C GLY A 415 -8.46 -18.79 7.01
N ARG A 416 -8.02 -17.80 6.23
CA ARG A 416 -6.97 -16.83 6.61
C ARG A 416 -7.53 -15.51 7.12
#